data_fca2d93b759439616f5c8f463ca3751d
#
_entry.id   fca2d93b759439616f5c8f463ca3751d
#
_cell.length_a   1.000
_cell.length_b   1.000
_cell.length_c   1.000
_cell.angle_alpha   90.00
_cell.angle_beta   90.00
_cell.angle_gamma   90.00
#
_symmetry.space_group_name_H-M   'P 1'
#
loop_
_entity.id
_entity.type
_entity.pdbx_description
1 polymer ?
#
loop_
_entity_poly.entity_id
_entity_poly.type
_entity_poly.pdbx_seq_one_letter_code
_entity_poly.pdbx_strand_id
1 'polypeptide(L)'
;PDGAVVQFGGQTAIKLTEALMEMGVPILGTSAENVDAAEDRELFDEILEKCCIPRPAGKTVFTRDEALEAANELGYPVLVRPSYVLGGQGMQIAISDKDIIEFMDIINRHVQEHPVLVDKYIMGKEVEVDAVCDGEDILIPGIMHVERAGIHSGDSISVYPAQTLSPKIKRVIEDYTRKLANSLHVIGLINIQFIAYNDEVYVIEVNPRSSRTVPYI
;
A
#
# COMPACT_ATOMS: atom_id res chain seq x y z
N PRO A 1 21.78 11.15 22.45
CA PRO A 1 20.72 11.50 21.52
C PRO A 1 19.38 11.47 22.22
N ASP A 2 18.48 12.37 21.86
CA ASP A 2 17.19 12.53 22.52
C ASP A 2 16.11 11.57 21.95
N GLY A 3 16.40 10.92 20.82
CA GLY A 3 15.53 9.95 20.18
C GLY A 3 16.05 9.48 18.83
N ALA A 4 15.26 8.68 18.12
CA ALA A 4 15.55 8.14 16.82
C ALA A 4 14.50 8.54 15.79
N VAL A 5 14.92 8.90 14.58
CA VAL A 5 14.05 9.10 13.42
C VAL A 5 14.20 7.89 12.49
N VAL A 6 13.15 7.13 12.29
CA VAL A 6 13.16 5.87 11.51
C VAL A 6 12.60 6.02 10.10
N GLN A 7 11.95 7.14 9.79
CA GLN A 7 11.19 7.33 8.54
C GLN A 7 12.04 7.47 7.27
N PHE A 8 13.34 7.73 7.39
CA PHE A 8 14.21 7.99 6.23
C PHE A 8 15.02 6.78 5.75
N GLY A 9 14.94 5.66 6.44
CA GLY A 9 15.72 4.44 6.14
C GLY A 9 14.94 3.35 5.39
N GLY A 10 13.81 3.67 4.79
CA GLY A 10 12.93 2.71 4.12
C GLY A 10 12.38 1.65 5.08
N GLN A 11 11.94 0.50 4.53
CA GLN A 11 11.34 -0.58 5.33
C GLN A 11 12.28 -1.17 6.40
N THR A 12 13.58 -1.18 6.16
CA THR A 12 14.53 -1.69 7.14
C THR A 12 14.56 -0.86 8.42
N ALA A 13 14.52 0.47 8.29
CA ALA A 13 14.53 1.35 9.45
C ALA A 13 13.17 1.40 10.15
N ILE A 14 12.06 1.40 9.40
CA ILE A 14 10.72 1.43 9.98
C ILE A 14 10.45 0.17 10.84
N LYS A 15 10.92 -0.99 10.43
CA LYS A 15 10.82 -2.25 11.20
C LYS A 15 11.61 -2.26 12.51
N LEU A 16 12.48 -1.29 12.74
CA LEU A 16 13.19 -1.13 14.02
C LEU A 16 12.40 -0.31 15.03
N THR A 17 11.26 0.27 14.65
CA THR A 17 10.51 1.21 15.49
C THR A 17 10.07 0.55 16.80
N GLU A 18 9.44 -0.62 16.74
CA GLU A 18 8.97 -1.36 17.90
C GLU A 18 10.14 -1.73 18.83
N ALA A 19 11.19 -2.35 18.29
CA ALA A 19 12.36 -2.74 19.07
C ALA A 19 13.06 -1.55 19.76
N LEU A 20 13.13 -0.40 19.08
CA LEU A 20 13.70 0.82 19.67
C LEU A 20 12.83 1.34 20.82
N MET A 21 11.49 1.32 20.67
CA MET A 21 10.57 1.73 21.74
C MET A 21 10.65 0.79 22.94
N GLU A 22 10.72 -0.53 22.74
CA GLU A 22 10.93 -1.51 23.81
C GLU A 22 12.24 -1.28 24.56
N MET A 23 13.29 -0.84 23.87
CA MET A 23 14.56 -0.45 24.47
C MET A 23 14.52 0.91 25.18
N GLY A 24 13.39 1.60 25.19
CA GLY A 24 13.20 2.91 25.80
C GLY A 24 13.79 4.06 24.98
N VAL A 25 14.02 3.88 23.69
CA VAL A 25 14.49 4.93 22.77
C VAL A 25 13.25 5.69 22.24
N PRO A 26 13.11 6.99 22.49
CA PRO A 26 12.00 7.78 21.95
C PRO A 26 12.05 7.80 20.40
N ILE A 27 10.92 7.56 19.77
CA ILE A 27 10.76 7.74 18.33
C ILE A 27 10.31 9.17 18.05
N LEU A 28 11.08 9.86 17.21
CA LEU A 28 10.77 11.20 16.73
C LEU A 28 10.06 11.09 15.38
N GLY A 29 8.74 10.97 15.42
CA GLY A 29 7.89 10.73 14.26
C GLY A 29 6.64 9.92 14.59
N THR A 30 6.09 9.22 13.61
CA THR A 30 4.94 8.32 13.78
C THR A 30 5.27 7.17 14.74
N SER A 31 4.38 6.88 15.69
CA SER A 31 4.58 5.82 16.68
C SER A 31 4.58 4.41 16.05
N ALA A 32 5.17 3.44 16.75
CA ALA A 32 5.16 2.04 16.29
C ALA A 32 3.74 1.51 16.07
N GLU A 33 2.82 1.77 17.00
CA GLU A 33 1.42 1.36 16.91
C GLU A 33 0.75 1.86 15.62
N ASN A 34 1.03 3.12 15.23
CA ASN A 34 0.45 3.71 14.02
C ASN A 34 1.16 3.22 12.74
N VAL A 35 2.44 2.86 12.83
CA VAL A 35 3.16 2.19 11.75
C VAL A 35 2.56 0.80 11.52
N ASP A 36 2.37 0.02 12.58
CA ASP A 36 1.79 -1.33 12.51
C ASP A 36 0.34 -1.29 11.99
N ALA A 37 -0.45 -0.30 12.42
CA ALA A 37 -1.81 -0.10 11.92
C ALA A 37 -1.88 0.18 10.40
N ALA A 38 -0.81 0.72 9.81
CA ALA A 38 -0.72 0.91 8.37
C ALA A 38 -0.23 -0.36 7.62
N GLU A 39 0.53 -1.24 8.29
CA GLU A 39 1.08 -2.46 7.70
C GLU A 39 0.20 -3.69 7.94
N ASP A 40 -0.53 -3.74 9.06
CA ASP A 40 -1.47 -4.81 9.36
C ASP A 40 -2.74 -4.67 8.53
N ARG A 41 -3.12 -5.76 7.84
CA ARG A 41 -4.25 -5.75 6.92
C ARG A 41 -5.59 -5.49 7.61
N GLU A 42 -5.81 -6.12 8.75
CA GLU A 42 -7.09 -6.04 9.46
C GLU A 42 -7.28 -4.65 10.08
N LEU A 43 -6.23 -4.14 10.73
CA LEU A 43 -6.24 -2.79 11.31
C LEU A 43 -6.38 -1.71 10.22
N PHE A 44 -5.68 -1.88 9.12
CA PHE A 44 -5.77 -0.95 7.99
C PHE A 44 -7.16 -0.96 7.35
N ASP A 45 -7.79 -2.14 7.24
CA ASP A 45 -9.17 -2.27 6.75
C ASP A 45 -10.15 -1.52 7.63
N GLU A 46 -10.05 -1.64 8.95
CA GLU A 46 -10.88 -0.89 9.88
C GLU A 46 -10.72 0.64 9.69
N ILE A 47 -9.49 1.11 9.46
CA ILE A 47 -9.21 2.52 9.21
C ILE A 47 -9.88 2.97 7.89
N LEU A 48 -9.74 2.19 6.83
CA LEU A 48 -10.35 2.50 5.54
C LEU A 48 -11.88 2.54 5.62
N GLU A 49 -12.50 1.59 6.32
CA GLU A 49 -13.95 1.56 6.55
C GLU A 49 -14.42 2.81 7.33
N LYS A 50 -13.74 3.15 8.44
CA LYS A 50 -14.05 4.36 9.23
C LYS A 50 -13.92 5.64 8.41
N CYS A 51 -12.95 5.69 7.50
CA CYS A 51 -12.72 6.84 6.61
C CYS A 51 -13.63 6.85 5.37
N CYS A 52 -14.39 5.79 5.13
CA CYS A 52 -15.14 5.54 3.89
C CYS A 52 -14.23 5.63 2.65
N ILE A 53 -13.06 5.02 2.71
CA ILE A 53 -12.08 4.99 1.62
C ILE A 53 -12.09 3.59 1.01
N PRO A 54 -12.37 3.44 -0.30
CA PRO A 54 -12.37 2.14 -0.94
C PRO A 54 -10.97 1.62 -1.21
N ARG A 55 -10.82 0.30 -1.13
CA ARG A 55 -9.68 -0.45 -1.64
C ARG A 55 -10.15 -1.56 -2.57
N PRO A 56 -9.25 -2.15 -3.38
CA PRO A 56 -9.57 -3.34 -4.15
C PRO A 56 -10.08 -4.46 -3.22
N ALA A 57 -11.23 -5.05 -3.57
CA ALA A 57 -11.74 -6.20 -2.82
C ALA A 57 -10.76 -7.37 -2.90
N GLY A 58 -10.59 -8.10 -1.81
CA GLY A 58 -9.67 -9.22 -1.77
C GLY A 58 -9.98 -10.22 -0.68
N LYS A 59 -9.40 -11.42 -0.82
CA LYS A 59 -9.55 -12.53 0.13
C LYS A 59 -8.19 -13.15 0.46
N THR A 60 -8.05 -13.57 1.70
CA THR A 60 -6.93 -14.41 2.14
C THR A 60 -7.34 -15.87 2.01
N VAL A 61 -6.55 -16.67 1.35
CA VAL A 61 -6.81 -18.08 1.05
C VAL A 61 -5.60 -18.95 1.39
N PHE A 62 -5.84 -20.22 1.68
CA PHE A 62 -4.79 -21.18 2.02
C PHE A 62 -4.72 -22.34 1.03
N THR A 63 -5.79 -22.59 0.31
CA THR A 63 -5.89 -23.72 -0.61
C THR A 63 -6.16 -23.24 -2.04
N ARG A 64 -5.87 -24.12 -2.99
CA ARG A 64 -6.17 -23.86 -4.41
C ARG A 64 -7.67 -23.70 -4.66
N ASP A 65 -8.49 -24.52 -3.99
CA ASP A 65 -9.95 -24.47 -4.19
C ASP A 65 -10.52 -23.15 -3.64
N GLU A 66 -10.07 -22.71 -2.47
CA GLU A 66 -10.40 -21.37 -1.93
C GLU A 66 -9.94 -20.24 -2.87
N ALA A 67 -8.75 -20.37 -3.49
CA ALA A 67 -8.27 -19.37 -4.43
C ALA A 67 -9.12 -19.28 -5.70
N LEU A 68 -9.58 -20.43 -6.22
CA LEU A 68 -10.51 -20.49 -7.35
C LEU A 68 -11.86 -19.86 -7.01
N GLU A 69 -12.42 -20.21 -5.84
CA GLU A 69 -13.67 -19.62 -5.37
C GLU A 69 -13.55 -18.10 -5.22
N ALA A 70 -12.50 -17.64 -4.56
CA ALA A 70 -12.22 -16.21 -4.38
C ALA A 70 -12.09 -15.48 -5.73
N ALA A 71 -11.31 -16.05 -6.68
CA ALA A 71 -11.12 -15.43 -7.98
C ALA A 71 -12.42 -15.36 -8.79
N ASN A 72 -13.26 -16.40 -8.75
CA ASN A 72 -14.55 -16.43 -9.44
C ASN A 72 -15.55 -15.44 -8.82
N GLU A 73 -15.53 -15.28 -7.49
CA GLU A 73 -16.39 -14.33 -6.78
C GLU A 73 -15.97 -12.87 -7.04
N LEU A 74 -14.67 -12.58 -7.01
CA LEU A 74 -14.12 -11.26 -7.32
C LEU A 74 -14.24 -10.90 -8.81
N GLY A 75 -14.30 -11.92 -9.66
CA GLY A 75 -14.25 -11.78 -11.12
C GLY A 75 -12.86 -11.44 -11.64
N TYR A 76 -12.48 -12.06 -12.74
CA TYR A 76 -11.18 -11.82 -13.39
C TYR A 76 -11.07 -10.41 -14.01
N PRO A 77 -9.86 -9.82 -14.13
CA PRO A 77 -8.59 -10.33 -13.61
C PRO A 77 -8.45 -10.15 -12.11
N VAL A 78 -7.64 -11.02 -11.49
CA VAL A 78 -7.27 -10.92 -10.07
C VAL A 78 -5.75 -10.94 -9.91
N LEU A 79 -5.26 -10.33 -8.83
CA LEU A 79 -3.86 -10.35 -8.43
C LEU A 79 -3.67 -11.42 -7.34
N VAL A 80 -2.76 -12.35 -7.59
CA VAL A 80 -2.40 -13.41 -6.63
C VAL A 80 -1.03 -13.10 -6.07
N ARG A 81 -0.89 -13.04 -4.76
CA ARG A 81 0.38 -12.78 -4.08
C ARG A 81 0.53 -13.59 -2.80
N PRO A 82 1.67 -14.23 -2.56
CA PRO A 82 2.00 -14.82 -1.26
C PRO A 82 2.10 -13.73 -0.19
N SER A 83 1.59 -13.96 1.01
CA SER A 83 1.62 -12.97 2.10
C SER A 83 3.02 -12.70 2.68
N TYR A 84 3.96 -13.62 2.49
CA TYR A 84 5.31 -13.55 3.05
C TYR A 84 6.34 -12.84 2.16
N VAL A 85 5.94 -12.43 0.95
CA VAL A 85 6.88 -11.82 -0.01
C VAL A 85 6.85 -10.31 0.08
N LEU A 86 8.02 -9.71 0.32
CA LEU A 86 8.20 -8.26 0.34
C LEU A 86 8.45 -7.73 -1.08
N GLY A 87 7.85 -6.59 -1.42
CA GLY A 87 8.22 -5.83 -2.59
C GLY A 87 7.77 -6.42 -3.94
N GLY A 88 6.60 -7.03 -4.02
CA GLY A 88 6.01 -7.44 -5.31
C GLY A 88 6.62 -8.68 -5.97
N GLN A 89 7.60 -9.32 -5.36
CA GLN A 89 8.12 -10.59 -5.85
C GLN A 89 7.07 -11.69 -5.72
N GLY A 90 6.87 -12.48 -6.78
CA GLY A 90 5.90 -13.58 -6.79
C GLY A 90 4.45 -13.14 -6.97
N MET A 91 4.17 -11.85 -7.20
CA MET A 91 2.84 -11.40 -7.60
C MET A 91 2.57 -11.80 -9.06
N GLN A 92 1.37 -12.32 -9.30
CA GLN A 92 0.93 -12.75 -10.62
C GLN A 92 -0.49 -12.26 -10.89
N ILE A 93 -0.74 -11.80 -12.11
CA ILE A 93 -2.09 -11.46 -12.56
C ILE A 93 -2.69 -12.70 -13.22
N ALA A 94 -3.79 -13.20 -12.65
CA ALA A 94 -4.56 -14.30 -13.21
C ALA A 94 -5.76 -13.75 -13.97
N ILE A 95 -5.95 -14.26 -15.19
CA ILE A 95 -7.08 -13.91 -16.06
C ILE A 95 -8.05 -15.08 -16.26
N SER A 96 -7.72 -16.24 -15.71
CA SER A 96 -8.50 -17.48 -15.82
C SER A 96 -8.25 -18.42 -14.63
N ASP A 97 -9.15 -19.39 -14.45
CA ASP A 97 -8.99 -20.48 -13.47
C ASP A 97 -7.68 -21.25 -13.67
N LYS A 98 -7.26 -21.42 -14.93
CA LYS A 98 -6.00 -22.11 -15.25
C LYS A 98 -4.80 -21.38 -14.66
N ASP A 99 -4.78 -20.06 -14.71
CA ASP A 99 -3.68 -19.27 -14.14
C ASP A 99 -3.65 -19.40 -12.62
N ILE A 100 -4.82 -19.41 -11.97
CA ILE A 100 -4.92 -19.63 -10.50
C ILE A 100 -4.33 -20.98 -10.12
N ILE A 101 -4.70 -22.04 -10.84
CA ILE A 101 -4.19 -23.39 -10.57
C ILE A 101 -2.66 -23.41 -10.72
N GLU A 102 -2.14 -22.86 -11.80
CA GLU A 102 -0.70 -22.83 -12.07
C GLU A 102 0.06 -22.03 -10.99
N PHE A 103 -0.44 -20.86 -10.61
CA PHE A 103 0.20 -20.01 -9.60
C PHE A 103 0.15 -20.63 -8.20
N MET A 104 -0.98 -21.22 -7.81
CA MET A 104 -1.10 -21.91 -6.52
C MET A 104 -0.20 -23.15 -6.46
N ASP A 105 -0.05 -23.88 -7.56
CA ASP A 105 0.88 -25.03 -7.64
C ASP A 105 2.34 -24.58 -7.52
N ILE A 106 2.74 -23.43 -8.07
CA ILE A 106 4.08 -22.86 -7.92
C ILE A 106 4.31 -22.43 -6.47
N ILE A 107 3.36 -21.73 -5.87
CA ILE A 107 3.46 -21.26 -4.48
C ILE A 107 3.58 -22.45 -3.52
N ASN A 108 2.75 -23.46 -3.67
CA ASN A 108 2.72 -24.65 -2.80
C ASN A 108 3.98 -25.52 -2.89
N ARG A 109 4.73 -25.46 -4.01
CA ARG A 109 6.03 -26.16 -4.12
C ARG A 109 7.12 -25.54 -3.25
N HIS A 110 7.02 -24.26 -3.00
CA HIS A 110 8.05 -23.51 -2.28
C HIS A 110 7.74 -23.27 -0.80
N VAL A 111 6.44 -23.21 -0.44
CA VAL A 111 6.01 -22.87 0.93
C VAL A 111 4.65 -23.51 1.23
N GLN A 112 4.61 -24.45 2.17
CA GLN A 112 3.41 -25.27 2.42
C GLN A 112 2.36 -24.66 3.38
N GLU A 113 2.60 -23.52 4.05
CA GLU A 113 1.71 -23.07 5.14
C GLU A 113 1.53 -21.55 5.22
N HIS A 114 1.74 -20.79 4.16
CA HIS A 114 1.51 -19.35 4.21
C HIS A 114 0.24 -18.95 3.45
N PRO A 115 -0.52 -17.99 4.00
CA PRO A 115 -1.68 -17.48 3.31
C PRO A 115 -1.30 -16.81 1.98
N VAL A 116 -2.18 -16.94 1.00
CA VAL A 116 -2.10 -16.28 -0.30
C VAL A 116 -3.22 -15.24 -0.37
N LEU A 117 -2.90 -14.07 -0.88
CA LEU A 117 -3.86 -13.00 -1.10
C LEU A 117 -4.33 -13.05 -2.55
N VAL A 118 -5.66 -13.05 -2.73
CA VAL A 118 -6.32 -12.94 -4.04
C VAL A 118 -7.10 -11.63 -4.02
N ASP A 119 -6.60 -10.64 -4.74
CA ASP A 119 -7.19 -9.31 -4.77
C ASP A 119 -7.75 -9.00 -6.16
N LYS A 120 -8.86 -8.26 -6.25
CA LYS A 120 -9.38 -7.75 -7.52
C LYS A 120 -8.32 -6.88 -8.19
N TYR A 121 -7.90 -7.24 -9.41
CA TYR A 121 -6.98 -6.41 -10.17
C TYR A 121 -7.75 -5.29 -10.89
N ILE A 122 -7.45 -4.05 -10.53
CA ILE A 122 -8.06 -2.85 -11.11
C ILE A 122 -7.10 -2.29 -12.15
N MET A 123 -7.50 -2.33 -13.43
CA MET A 123 -6.72 -1.78 -14.54
C MET A 123 -6.91 -0.25 -14.64
N GLY A 124 -6.53 0.43 -13.58
CA GLY A 124 -6.61 1.88 -13.46
C GLY A 124 -5.26 2.56 -13.62
N LYS A 125 -5.27 3.87 -13.46
CA LYS A 125 -4.06 4.68 -13.43
C LYS A 125 -3.49 4.67 -12.02
N GLU A 126 -2.26 4.22 -11.88
CA GLU A 126 -1.54 4.27 -10.62
C GLU A 126 -1.14 5.72 -10.29
N VAL A 127 -1.32 6.08 -9.04
CA VAL A 127 -1.06 7.41 -8.52
C VAL A 127 -0.31 7.30 -7.20
N GLU A 128 0.67 8.14 -7.00
CA GLU A 128 1.47 8.20 -5.79
C GLU A 128 1.43 9.61 -5.20
N VAL A 129 1.32 9.68 -3.87
CA VAL A 129 1.32 10.93 -3.12
C VAL A 129 2.32 10.81 -1.98
N ASP A 130 3.19 11.80 -1.87
CA ASP A 130 3.99 12.04 -0.67
C ASP A 130 3.43 13.26 0.05
N ALA A 131 3.31 13.16 1.38
CA ALA A 131 2.86 14.25 2.21
C ALA A 131 3.71 14.36 3.48
N VAL A 132 3.70 15.54 4.09
CA VAL A 132 4.36 15.81 5.37
C VAL A 132 3.31 16.27 6.37
N CYS A 133 3.34 15.69 7.56
CA CYS A 133 2.39 15.94 8.63
C CYS A 133 3.11 16.33 9.92
N ASP A 134 2.54 17.23 10.69
CA ASP A 134 3.05 17.59 12.02
C ASP A 134 2.14 17.11 13.18
N GLY A 135 1.10 16.34 12.84
CA GLY A 135 0.08 15.84 13.75
C GLY A 135 -1.23 16.65 13.71
N GLU A 136 -1.22 17.85 13.14
CA GLU A 136 -2.40 18.73 12.98
C GLU A 136 -2.58 19.12 11.51
N ASP A 137 -1.53 19.65 10.89
CA ASP A 137 -1.54 20.12 9.50
C ASP A 137 -0.85 19.12 8.57
N ILE A 138 -1.29 19.11 7.30
CA ILE A 138 -0.78 18.23 6.25
C ILE A 138 -0.42 19.05 5.03
N LEU A 139 0.84 18.99 4.65
CA LEU A 139 1.33 19.52 3.38
C LEU A 139 1.36 18.40 2.33
N ILE A 140 0.63 18.59 1.25
CA ILE A 140 0.66 17.72 0.07
C ILE A 140 1.32 18.54 -1.05
N PRO A 141 2.62 18.35 -1.33
CA PRO A 141 3.32 19.15 -2.35
C PRO A 141 2.77 18.89 -3.74
N GLY A 142 2.29 17.67 -4.00
CA GLY A 142 1.64 17.34 -5.25
C GLY A 142 1.32 15.85 -5.39
N ILE A 143 0.67 15.56 -6.51
CA ILE A 143 0.23 14.22 -6.89
C ILE A 143 1.03 13.80 -8.11
N MET A 144 1.61 12.60 -8.07
CA MET A 144 2.28 11.96 -9.20
C MET A 144 1.40 10.92 -9.84
N HIS A 145 1.49 10.71 -11.14
CA HIS A 145 0.98 9.51 -11.75
C HIS A 145 2.12 8.61 -12.21
N VAL A 146 1.91 7.31 -12.14
CA VAL A 146 2.88 6.31 -12.54
C VAL A 146 2.58 5.91 -13.98
N GLU A 147 3.52 6.18 -14.90
CA GLU A 147 3.39 5.78 -16.31
C GLU A 147 3.75 4.32 -16.51
N ARG A 148 4.72 3.84 -15.74
CA ARG A 148 5.15 2.45 -15.76
C ARG A 148 5.53 2.02 -14.35
N ALA A 149 4.72 1.14 -13.78
CA ALA A 149 5.05 0.49 -12.53
C ALA A 149 6.12 -0.59 -12.74
N GLY A 150 7.14 -0.57 -11.91
CA GLY A 150 8.11 -1.64 -11.80
C GLY A 150 7.78 -2.57 -10.63
N ILE A 151 8.48 -3.71 -10.56
CA ILE A 151 8.39 -4.62 -9.40
C ILE A 151 8.88 -3.90 -8.12
N HIS A 152 9.89 -3.06 -8.26
CA HIS A 152 10.38 -2.18 -7.21
C HIS A 152 10.12 -0.72 -7.57
N SER A 153 9.87 0.10 -6.57
CA SER A 153 9.63 1.54 -6.77
C SER A 153 10.75 2.26 -7.54
N GLY A 154 12.00 1.75 -7.43
CA GLY A 154 13.14 2.27 -8.18
C GLY A 154 13.11 2.00 -9.68
N ASP A 155 12.27 1.07 -10.14
CA ASP A 155 12.11 0.70 -11.54
C ASP A 155 10.86 1.34 -12.17
N SER A 156 10.14 2.15 -11.39
CA SER A 156 8.93 2.84 -11.81
C SER A 156 9.25 4.18 -12.46
N ILE A 157 8.43 4.60 -13.42
CA ILE A 157 8.49 5.93 -14.03
C ILE A 157 7.30 6.72 -13.53
N SER A 158 7.57 7.75 -12.74
CA SER A 158 6.55 8.66 -12.20
C SER A 158 6.66 10.04 -12.84
N VAL A 159 5.53 10.70 -13.07
CA VAL A 159 5.44 12.05 -13.64
C VAL A 159 4.85 13.00 -12.62
N TYR A 160 5.60 14.03 -12.28
CA TYR A 160 5.22 15.10 -11.38
C TYR A 160 5.16 16.46 -12.08
N PRO A 161 4.14 17.28 -11.86
CA PRO A 161 2.83 16.92 -11.28
C PRO A 161 2.00 16.05 -12.23
N ALA A 162 1.04 15.30 -11.68
CA ALA A 162 0.17 14.44 -12.47
C ALA A 162 -0.58 15.20 -13.57
N GLN A 163 -0.35 14.84 -14.84
CA GLN A 163 -0.88 15.53 -16.01
C GLN A 163 -2.26 15.03 -16.42
N THR A 164 -2.54 13.76 -16.20
CA THR A 164 -3.68 13.03 -16.80
C THR A 164 -4.81 12.74 -15.83
N LEU A 165 -4.79 13.31 -14.62
CA LEU A 165 -5.85 13.19 -13.62
C LEU A 165 -6.80 14.39 -13.70
N SER A 166 -8.10 14.11 -13.63
CA SER A 166 -9.11 15.16 -13.57
C SER A 166 -9.02 15.95 -12.24
N PRO A 167 -9.46 17.22 -12.20
CA PRO A 167 -9.50 17.98 -10.94
C PRO A 167 -10.38 17.33 -9.86
N LYS A 168 -11.42 16.58 -10.28
CA LYS A 168 -12.27 15.81 -9.35
C LYS A 168 -11.46 14.72 -8.65
N ILE A 169 -10.73 13.91 -9.43
CA ILE A 169 -9.90 12.81 -8.89
C ILE A 169 -8.78 13.35 -7.99
N LYS A 170 -8.13 14.44 -8.37
CA LYS A 170 -7.09 15.08 -7.54
C LYS A 170 -7.64 15.47 -6.16
N ARG A 171 -8.83 16.10 -6.10
CA ARG A 171 -9.48 16.46 -4.82
C ARG A 171 -9.83 15.25 -3.96
N VAL A 172 -10.28 14.14 -4.58
CA VAL A 172 -10.57 12.90 -3.84
C VAL A 172 -9.28 12.32 -3.25
N ILE A 173 -8.19 12.30 -4.02
CA ILE A 173 -6.87 11.84 -3.55
C ILE A 173 -6.37 12.70 -2.38
N GLU A 174 -6.49 14.03 -2.47
CA GLU A 174 -6.11 14.95 -1.39
C GLU A 174 -6.95 14.71 -0.12
N ASP A 175 -8.26 14.51 -0.26
CA ASP A 175 -9.17 14.21 0.86
C ASP A 175 -8.80 12.88 1.52
N TYR A 176 -8.57 11.83 0.74
CA TYR A 176 -8.16 10.52 1.25
C TYR A 176 -6.80 10.57 1.93
N THR A 177 -5.85 11.29 1.35
CA THR A 177 -4.52 11.50 1.96
C THR A 177 -4.64 12.15 3.34
N ARG A 178 -5.46 13.21 3.47
CA ARG A 178 -5.71 13.88 4.76
C ARG A 178 -6.38 12.97 5.78
N LYS A 179 -7.42 12.24 5.37
CA LYS A 179 -8.12 11.29 6.25
C LYS A 179 -7.20 10.20 6.78
N LEU A 180 -6.39 9.60 5.90
CA LEU A 180 -5.45 8.54 6.28
C LEU A 180 -4.35 9.04 7.20
N ALA A 181 -3.74 10.18 6.87
CA ALA A 181 -2.70 10.76 7.71
C ALA A 181 -3.21 11.11 9.12
N ASN A 182 -4.43 11.65 9.22
CA ASN A 182 -5.07 11.95 10.50
C ASN A 182 -5.42 10.67 11.28
N SER A 183 -6.01 9.67 10.62
CA SER A 183 -6.43 8.43 11.28
C SER A 183 -5.25 7.58 11.74
N LEU A 184 -4.13 7.66 11.06
CA LEU A 184 -2.86 7.02 11.42
C LEU A 184 -1.99 7.90 12.35
N HIS A 185 -2.49 9.08 12.75
CA HIS A 185 -1.75 10.05 13.58
C HIS A 185 -0.31 10.25 13.10
N VAL A 186 -0.16 10.45 11.79
CA VAL A 186 1.16 10.55 11.16
C VAL A 186 1.87 11.82 11.62
N ILE A 187 3.11 11.65 12.06
CA ILE A 187 4.05 12.75 12.33
C ILE A 187 5.27 12.53 11.44
N GLY A 188 5.52 13.44 10.52
CA GLY A 188 6.57 13.36 9.51
C GLY A 188 6.03 12.95 8.14
N LEU A 189 6.70 12.05 7.46
CA LEU A 189 6.41 11.68 6.07
C LEU A 189 5.43 10.51 5.96
N ILE A 190 4.56 10.60 4.96
CA ILE A 190 3.66 9.52 4.54
C ILE A 190 3.66 9.42 3.02
N ASN A 191 3.75 8.21 2.52
CA ASN A 191 3.62 7.88 1.11
C ASN A 191 2.37 7.01 0.92
N ILE A 192 1.52 7.37 -0.01
CA ILE A 192 0.28 6.64 -0.30
C ILE A 192 0.20 6.31 -1.78
N GLN A 193 -0.12 5.07 -2.08
CA GLN A 193 -0.36 4.59 -3.43
C GLN A 193 -1.86 4.37 -3.68
N PHE A 194 -2.34 4.88 -4.81
CA PHE A 194 -3.72 4.82 -5.23
C PHE A 194 -3.86 4.24 -6.63
N ILE A 195 -5.04 3.74 -6.97
CA ILE A 195 -5.48 3.49 -8.34
C ILE A 195 -6.70 4.35 -8.63
N ALA A 196 -6.64 5.15 -9.70
CA ALA A 196 -7.79 5.87 -10.23
C ALA A 196 -8.39 5.10 -11.40
N TYR A 197 -9.67 4.72 -11.29
CA TYR A 197 -10.39 3.96 -12.30
C TYR A 197 -11.87 4.34 -12.34
N ASN A 198 -12.40 4.65 -13.52
CA ASN A 198 -13.83 4.99 -13.72
C ASN A 198 -14.36 6.08 -12.76
N ASP A 199 -13.60 7.18 -12.59
CA ASP A 199 -13.94 8.27 -11.67
C ASP A 199 -13.96 7.92 -10.17
N GLU A 200 -13.46 6.75 -9.81
CA GLU A 200 -13.24 6.28 -8.44
C GLU A 200 -11.74 6.20 -8.12
N VAL A 201 -11.41 6.28 -6.85
CA VAL A 201 -10.04 6.20 -6.33
C VAL A 201 -9.98 5.11 -5.26
N TYR A 202 -9.06 4.18 -5.41
CA TYR A 202 -8.82 3.07 -4.50
C TYR A 202 -7.45 3.21 -3.86
N VAL A 203 -7.34 2.97 -2.56
CA VAL A 203 -6.05 2.88 -1.87
C VAL A 203 -5.46 1.49 -2.07
N ILE A 204 -4.18 1.43 -2.42
CA ILE A 204 -3.42 0.17 -2.54
C ILE A 204 -2.58 -0.05 -1.29
N GLU A 205 -1.81 0.98 -0.91
CA GLU A 205 -0.79 0.88 0.13
C GLU A 205 -0.57 2.24 0.80
N VAL A 206 -0.31 2.20 2.10
CA VAL A 206 0.12 3.36 2.88
C VAL A 206 1.43 3.04 3.57
N ASN A 207 2.38 3.92 3.44
CA ASN A 207 3.70 3.82 4.05
C ASN A 207 3.95 5.07 4.91
N PRO A 208 3.91 5.00 6.26
CA PRO A 208 4.19 6.15 7.14
C PRO A 208 5.69 6.45 7.22
N ARG A 209 6.30 6.68 6.08
CA ARG A 209 7.73 6.94 5.88
C ARG A 209 7.97 7.70 4.58
N SER A 210 9.21 8.18 4.39
CA SER A 210 9.64 8.76 3.13
C SER A 210 9.60 7.75 1.97
N SER A 211 9.25 8.23 0.80
CA SER A 211 9.44 7.53 -0.47
C SER A 211 10.76 7.96 -1.14
N ARG A 212 11.08 7.32 -2.26
CA ARG A 212 12.23 7.70 -3.09
C ARG A 212 11.99 8.96 -3.91
N THR A 213 10.74 9.38 -4.04
CA THR A 213 10.34 10.56 -4.81
C THR A 213 10.45 11.87 -4.02
N VAL A 214 10.42 11.80 -2.68
CA VAL A 214 10.52 12.98 -1.79
C VAL A 214 11.65 13.96 -2.16
N PRO A 215 12.87 13.52 -2.51
CA PRO A 215 13.94 14.46 -2.88
C PRO A 215 13.71 15.23 -4.20
N TYR A 216 12.69 14.86 -4.98
CA TYR A 216 12.41 15.42 -6.30
C TYR A 216 11.16 16.30 -6.37
N ILE A 217 10.37 16.36 -5.28
CA ILE A 217 9.08 17.08 -5.19
C ILE A 217 9.10 18.20 -4.10
#